data_23dd9c4cec9a82bba5815027dd63a128
#
_entry.id   23dd9c4cec9a82bba5815027dd63a128
#
_cell.length_a   1.000
_cell.length_b   1.000
_cell.length_c   1.000
_cell.angle_alpha   90.00
_cell.angle_beta   90.00
_cell.angle_gamma   90.00
#
_symmetry.space_group_name_H-M   'P 1'
#
loop_
_entity.id
_entity.type
_entity.pdbx_description
1 polymer ?
#
loop_
_entity_poly.entity_id
_entity_poly.type
_entity_poly.pdbx_seq_one_letter_code
_entity_poly.pdbx_strand_id
1 'polypeptide(L)'
;MKKFLFPIFFFCIAGTGFSQNLSDQAKPTPDPSQKYSGAGGGIGSSIFKGKPYLLLNASFQHDFWNTLGIGIDGYIRIGSNGKLRKEDFDDWYDALRWINYIRIGHPGEDLYARIGGLNNVTLGHGTIVDNYSNNSSYDDRRIGLIGRVDMGTFGGDAFTSDVLLNKGLIAGRGFTRPFQLVPLIGRSWFFQNIEFGGTASFDMDPNASRIVPNHAPYVADTLIVDENGDTTHTRLIRMDASSIPSPLAIYGVDASVTVWQSGNAEGRIYGDFVKIMHFNQGFMFGARTSFLLDSTTFVDLRLERYLFKNHFLPNYYNSFYERERFNDDIDSLSYITKATRLADTSSGQGNGFKFGSFFNFNDKVQVGITYAHLDNLDRADLMQISLTFPHIWWKFYGALDYQRRNIDGPKDYFHFDENTLASARLSFQPFKFLTLNLLMRWTFTRDVNDHVSTQSIIEPKAVFIARF
;
A
#
# COMPACT_ATOMS: atom_id res chain seq x y z
N MET A 1 14.06 34.91 17.65
CA MET A 1 14.65 33.81 16.90
C MET A 1 14.11 32.42 17.31
N LYS A 2 12.96 32.31 17.99
CA LYS A 2 12.38 31.00 18.46
C LYS A 2 11.13 30.56 17.71
N LYS A 3 10.67 31.21 16.65
CA LYS A 3 9.41 30.90 15.95
C LYS A 3 9.57 30.23 14.59
N PHE A 4 10.79 29.97 14.11
CA PHE A 4 11.04 29.43 12.77
C PHE A 4 11.44 27.93 12.76
N LEU A 5 11.68 27.32 13.92
CA LEU A 5 12.09 25.89 13.98
C LEU A 5 10.92 24.89 14.00
N PHE A 6 9.71 25.33 14.29
CA PHE A 6 8.55 24.44 14.42
C PHE A 6 7.99 23.88 13.11
N PRO A 7 7.99 24.61 11.95
CA PRO A 7 7.48 24.06 10.70
C PRO A 7 8.40 23.01 10.05
N ILE A 8 9.72 23.08 10.30
CA ILE A 8 10.70 22.19 9.65
C ILE A 8 10.65 20.77 10.24
N PHE A 9 10.36 20.66 11.53
CA PHE A 9 10.21 19.36 12.20
C PHE A 9 8.95 18.60 11.74
N PHE A 10 7.88 19.34 11.42
CA PHE A 10 6.65 18.79 10.85
C PHE A 10 6.85 18.22 9.43
N PHE A 11 7.87 18.73 8.71
CA PHE A 11 8.15 18.36 7.32
C PHE A 11 8.85 16.99 7.17
N CYS A 12 9.75 16.63 8.08
CA CYS A 12 10.41 15.32 8.05
C CYS A 12 9.43 14.16 8.38
N ILE A 13 8.38 14.43 9.15
CA ILE A 13 7.36 13.46 9.55
C ILE A 13 6.27 13.32 8.46
N ALA A 14 5.94 14.41 7.76
CA ALA A 14 4.91 14.41 6.73
C ALA A 14 5.25 13.53 5.50
N GLY A 15 6.53 13.32 5.22
CA GLY A 15 6.95 12.58 4.02
C GLY A 15 6.67 11.08 4.02
N THR A 16 6.49 10.45 5.18
CA THR A 16 6.09 9.04 5.29
C THR A 16 4.60 8.88 5.65
N GLY A 17 3.98 9.92 6.19
CA GLY A 17 2.56 9.93 6.57
C GLY A 17 1.60 10.17 5.41
N PHE A 18 2.07 10.77 4.29
CA PHE A 18 1.19 11.16 3.19
C PHE A 18 0.60 9.97 2.43
N SER A 19 1.34 8.87 2.29
CA SER A 19 0.81 7.69 1.62
C SER A 19 -0.30 6.99 2.42
N GLN A 20 -0.26 7.05 3.74
CA GLN A 20 -1.32 6.48 4.59
C GLN A 20 -2.59 7.35 4.60
N ASN A 21 -2.45 8.67 4.43
CA ASN A 21 -3.58 9.59 4.49
C ASN A 21 -4.48 9.56 3.25
N LEU A 22 -3.95 9.21 2.08
CA LEU A 22 -4.73 9.26 0.84
C LEU A 22 -5.87 8.25 0.80
N SER A 23 -5.68 7.06 1.34
CA SER A 23 -6.72 6.04 1.37
C SER A 23 -7.66 6.16 2.58
N ASP A 24 -7.17 6.66 3.70
CA ASP A 24 -7.99 6.97 4.87
C ASP A 24 -8.85 8.22 4.63
N GLN A 25 -8.34 9.19 3.87
CA GLN A 25 -9.11 10.33 3.39
C GLN A 25 -10.14 9.96 2.32
N ALA A 26 -10.01 8.79 1.69
CA ALA A 26 -10.98 8.29 0.73
C ALA A 26 -12.33 7.87 1.35
N LYS A 27 -12.51 7.90 2.64
CA LYS A 27 -13.83 7.89 3.28
C LYS A 27 -14.24 9.34 3.57
N PRO A 28 -15.55 9.69 3.66
CA PRO A 28 -15.97 10.99 4.17
C PRO A 28 -15.71 11.04 5.68
N THR A 29 -14.49 10.71 6.05
CA THR A 29 -13.97 10.94 7.37
C THR A 29 -13.54 12.38 7.41
N PRO A 30 -13.86 13.13 8.45
CA PRO A 30 -13.20 14.39 8.72
C PRO A 30 -11.70 14.18 8.70
N ASP A 31 -11.00 15.24 8.36
CA ASP A 31 -9.56 15.34 8.52
C ASP A 31 -9.14 14.61 9.82
N PRO A 32 -8.24 13.61 9.75
CA PRO A 32 -7.77 12.91 10.95
C PRO A 32 -7.19 13.85 12.01
N SER A 33 -6.82 15.08 11.63
CA SER A 33 -6.39 16.14 12.54
C SER A 33 -7.56 16.83 13.26
N GLN A 34 -8.81 16.61 12.83
CA GLN A 34 -9.98 17.20 13.49
C GLN A 34 -10.57 16.23 14.52
N LYS A 35 -10.75 16.72 15.74
CA LYS A 35 -11.53 16.05 16.79
C LYS A 35 -12.95 15.84 16.29
N TYR A 36 -13.29 14.63 15.96
CA TYR A 36 -14.61 14.32 15.46
C TYR A 36 -15.22 13.14 16.21
N SER A 37 -16.40 13.39 16.72
CA SER A 37 -17.26 12.35 17.25
C SER A 37 -18.61 12.44 16.55
N GLY A 38 -19.15 11.32 16.14
CA GLY A 38 -20.40 11.30 15.45
C GLY A 38 -20.89 9.90 15.09
N ALA A 39 -22.18 9.84 14.80
CA ALA A 39 -22.83 8.67 14.26
C ALA A 39 -23.49 9.02 12.93
N GLY A 40 -23.51 8.08 12.01
CA GLY A 40 -24.12 8.28 10.69
C GLY A 40 -24.87 7.06 10.21
N GLY A 41 -25.82 7.31 9.33
CA GLY A 41 -26.52 6.28 8.59
C GLY A 41 -26.64 6.68 7.12
N GLY A 42 -26.53 5.70 6.23
CA GLY A 42 -26.58 5.95 4.80
C GLY A 42 -27.47 4.96 4.06
N ILE A 43 -28.02 5.42 2.97
CA ILE A 43 -28.76 4.63 2.00
C ILE A 43 -28.23 4.89 0.61
N GLY A 44 -28.17 3.87 -0.20
CA GLY A 44 -27.67 3.97 -1.57
C GLY A 44 -27.84 2.70 -2.36
N SER A 45 -27.07 2.58 -3.40
CA SER A 45 -26.93 1.34 -4.15
C SER A 45 -25.46 0.92 -4.22
N SER A 46 -25.24 -0.36 -4.42
CA SER A 46 -23.93 -0.94 -4.63
C SER A 46 -23.99 -1.87 -5.82
N ILE A 47 -23.17 -1.63 -6.83
CA ILE A 47 -23.15 -2.43 -8.06
C ILE A 47 -21.83 -3.19 -8.10
N PHE A 48 -21.90 -4.53 -7.98
CA PHE A 48 -20.75 -5.45 -8.05
C PHE A 48 -20.80 -6.23 -9.36
N LYS A 49 -19.77 -6.08 -10.21
CA LYS A 49 -19.73 -6.75 -11.53
C LYS A 49 -21.06 -6.63 -12.29
N GLY A 50 -21.69 -5.44 -12.24
CA GLY A 50 -22.97 -5.17 -12.91
C GLY A 50 -24.22 -5.64 -12.14
N LYS A 51 -24.09 -6.35 -11.00
CA LYS A 51 -25.23 -6.78 -10.18
C LYS A 51 -25.59 -5.69 -9.16
N PRO A 52 -26.82 -5.16 -9.16
CA PRO A 52 -27.22 -4.11 -8.23
C PRO A 52 -27.70 -4.69 -6.89
N TYR A 53 -27.37 -3.97 -5.82
CA TYR A 53 -27.81 -4.20 -4.45
C TYR A 53 -28.30 -2.89 -3.83
N LEU A 54 -29.34 -2.92 -3.00
CA LEU A 54 -29.64 -1.84 -2.09
C LEU A 54 -28.57 -1.83 -1.00
N LEU A 55 -27.94 -0.69 -0.76
CA LEU A 55 -26.92 -0.49 0.25
C LEU A 55 -27.49 0.26 1.44
N LEU A 56 -27.39 -0.33 2.62
CA LEU A 56 -27.60 0.33 3.90
C LEU A 56 -26.26 0.41 4.63
N ASN A 57 -25.97 1.55 5.22
CA ASN A 57 -24.70 1.79 5.93
C ASN A 57 -24.99 2.41 7.29
N ALA A 58 -24.27 1.98 8.31
CA ALA A 58 -24.24 2.59 9.62
C ALA A 58 -22.80 2.83 10.04
N SER A 59 -22.49 4.02 10.49
CA SER A 59 -21.15 4.40 10.92
C SER A 59 -21.18 5.07 12.27
N PHE A 60 -20.16 4.82 13.05
CA PHE A 60 -19.90 5.47 14.33
C PHE A 60 -18.42 5.74 14.44
N GLN A 61 -18.07 6.95 14.92
CA GLN A 61 -16.70 7.24 15.32
C GLN A 61 -16.66 8.16 16.51
N HIS A 62 -15.67 7.94 17.37
CA HIS A 62 -15.47 8.73 18.57
C HIS A 62 -13.99 8.82 18.95
N ASP A 63 -13.57 10.03 19.28
CA ASP A 63 -12.24 10.30 19.80
C ASP A 63 -12.29 10.57 21.31
N PHE A 64 -11.78 9.63 22.08
CA PHE A 64 -11.65 9.76 23.52
C PHE A 64 -10.37 10.51 23.85
N TRP A 65 -10.48 11.59 24.61
CA TRP A 65 -9.35 12.39 25.12
C TRP A 65 -8.34 12.82 24.07
N ASN A 66 -8.73 12.88 22.80
CA ASN A 66 -7.85 13.20 21.68
C ASN A 66 -6.68 12.21 21.47
N THR A 67 -6.72 11.05 22.07
CA THR A 67 -5.66 10.03 22.01
C THR A 67 -6.16 8.70 21.50
N LEU A 68 -7.31 8.23 22.00
CA LEU A 68 -7.91 6.96 21.59
C LEU A 68 -9.07 7.24 20.61
N GLY A 69 -8.96 6.78 19.38
CA GLY A 69 -10.01 6.87 18.38
C GLY A 69 -10.61 5.51 18.04
N ILE A 70 -11.93 5.44 17.91
CA ILE A 70 -12.67 4.25 17.46
C ILE A 70 -13.55 4.63 16.30
N GLY A 71 -13.48 3.87 15.20
CA GLY A 71 -14.36 4.00 14.03
C GLY A 71 -14.95 2.65 13.64
N ILE A 72 -16.26 2.60 13.49
CA ILE A 72 -17.02 1.42 13.03
C ILE A 72 -17.80 1.84 11.79
N ASP A 73 -17.84 0.99 10.77
CA ASP A 73 -18.50 1.25 9.49
C ASP A 73 -19.12 -0.05 8.95
N GLY A 74 -20.39 -0.28 9.26
CA GLY A 74 -21.13 -1.48 8.87
C GLY A 74 -21.92 -1.27 7.59
N TYR A 75 -21.97 -2.32 6.76
CA TYR A 75 -22.68 -2.34 5.48
C TYR A 75 -23.58 -3.55 5.38
N ILE A 76 -24.80 -3.34 4.90
CA ILE A 76 -25.76 -4.39 4.55
C ILE A 76 -26.17 -4.18 3.10
N ARG A 77 -26.02 -5.25 2.27
CA ARG A 77 -26.41 -5.23 0.86
C ARG A 77 -27.51 -6.24 0.59
N ILE A 78 -28.61 -5.74 0.02
CA ILE A 78 -29.79 -6.52 -0.28
C ILE A 78 -29.95 -6.60 -1.79
N GLY A 79 -29.93 -7.79 -2.35
CA GLY A 79 -30.11 -8.03 -3.79
C GLY A 79 -31.55 -7.83 -4.23
N SER A 80 -31.79 -7.80 -5.53
CA SER A 80 -33.13 -7.67 -6.12
C SER A 80 -34.10 -8.80 -5.73
N ASN A 81 -33.57 -9.92 -5.30
CA ASN A 81 -34.34 -11.07 -4.77
C ASN A 81 -34.66 -10.96 -3.27
N GLY A 82 -34.38 -9.82 -2.62
CA GLY A 82 -34.58 -9.59 -1.20
C GLY A 82 -33.60 -10.31 -0.27
N LYS A 83 -32.59 -11.01 -0.81
CA LYS A 83 -31.59 -11.71 0.00
C LYS A 83 -30.36 -10.83 0.23
N LEU A 84 -29.70 -11.05 1.36
CA LEU A 84 -28.41 -10.43 1.65
C LEU A 84 -27.34 -10.93 0.66
N ARG A 85 -26.35 -10.06 0.37
CA ARG A 85 -25.17 -10.47 -0.38
C ARG A 85 -24.37 -11.44 0.48
N LYS A 86 -24.20 -12.68 -0.03
CA LYS A 86 -23.61 -13.79 0.73
C LYS A 86 -22.18 -13.50 1.15
N GLU A 87 -21.38 -12.91 0.28
CA GLU A 87 -19.96 -12.64 0.47
C GLU A 87 -19.69 -11.56 1.55
N ASP A 88 -20.73 -10.88 2.04
CA ASP A 88 -20.62 -9.92 3.14
C ASP A 88 -20.82 -10.59 4.53
N PHE A 89 -21.26 -11.88 4.57
CA PHE A 89 -21.65 -12.60 5.78
C PHE A 89 -21.34 -14.10 5.70
N ASP A 90 -20.34 -14.53 4.95
CA ASP A 90 -20.02 -15.94 4.75
C ASP A 90 -18.97 -16.46 5.76
N ASP A 91 -18.27 -15.56 6.46
CA ASP A 91 -17.31 -15.88 7.51
C ASP A 91 -17.51 -14.96 8.73
N TRP A 92 -17.16 -15.46 9.92
CA TRP A 92 -17.14 -14.68 11.16
C TRP A 92 -16.19 -13.48 11.08
N TYR A 93 -15.17 -13.55 10.24
CA TYR A 93 -14.21 -12.48 10.00
C TYR A 93 -14.87 -11.23 9.38
N ASP A 94 -16.00 -11.38 8.69
CA ASP A 94 -16.76 -10.27 8.11
C ASP A 94 -17.21 -9.26 9.16
N ALA A 95 -17.52 -9.75 10.38
CA ALA A 95 -17.84 -8.88 11.50
C ALA A 95 -16.65 -7.98 11.91
N LEU A 96 -15.42 -8.47 11.83
CA LEU A 96 -14.23 -7.66 12.08
C LEU A 96 -14.04 -6.58 11.01
N ARG A 97 -14.47 -6.82 9.79
CA ARG A 97 -14.39 -5.86 8.67
C ARG A 97 -15.25 -4.61 8.87
N TRP A 98 -16.13 -4.61 9.87
CA TRP A 98 -16.86 -3.42 10.29
C TRP A 98 -16.00 -2.47 11.12
N ILE A 99 -14.91 -2.96 11.73
CA ILE A 99 -13.94 -2.11 12.41
C ILE A 99 -13.20 -1.32 11.33
N ASN A 100 -13.51 -0.03 11.24
CA ASN A 100 -12.79 0.88 10.36
C ASN A 100 -11.41 1.16 10.93
N TYR A 101 -11.35 1.54 12.22
CA TYR A 101 -10.11 1.68 12.95
C TYR A 101 -10.36 1.66 14.48
N ILE A 102 -9.33 1.23 15.20
CA ILE A 102 -9.08 1.55 16.60
C ILE A 102 -7.67 2.11 16.63
N ARG A 103 -7.47 3.34 17.11
CA ARG A 103 -6.16 3.99 17.10
C ARG A 103 -5.78 4.61 18.44
N ILE A 104 -4.48 4.67 18.69
CA ILE A 104 -3.86 5.44 19.75
C ILE A 104 -2.93 6.44 19.08
N GLY A 105 -3.03 7.71 19.45
CA GLY A 105 -2.32 8.80 18.79
C GLY A 105 -2.85 9.10 17.38
N HIS A 106 -2.15 9.98 16.67
CA HIS A 106 -2.48 10.36 15.30
C HIS A 106 -1.31 10.03 14.37
N PRO A 107 -1.57 9.78 13.06
CA PRO A 107 -0.49 9.62 12.08
C PRO A 107 0.47 10.81 12.13
N GLY A 108 1.77 10.54 12.28
CA GLY A 108 2.81 11.57 12.39
C GLY A 108 3.19 11.98 13.81
N GLU A 109 2.48 11.51 14.85
CA GLU A 109 2.92 11.68 16.24
C GLU A 109 4.03 10.69 16.61
N ASP A 110 4.77 11.00 17.68
CA ASP A 110 5.89 10.18 18.16
C ASP A 110 5.46 8.79 18.60
N LEU A 111 4.20 8.63 19.01
CA LEU A 111 3.56 7.35 19.31
C LEU A 111 2.24 7.23 18.57
N TYR A 112 2.17 6.26 17.69
CA TYR A 112 0.98 5.94 16.93
C TYR A 112 0.78 4.44 16.83
N ALA A 113 -0.43 3.98 17.03
CA ALA A 113 -0.83 2.61 16.73
C ALA A 113 -2.25 2.57 16.18
N ARG A 114 -2.53 1.68 15.24
CA ARG A 114 -3.85 1.52 14.63
C ARG A 114 -4.13 0.07 14.27
N ILE A 115 -5.32 -0.39 14.63
CA ILE A 115 -5.95 -1.62 14.13
C ILE A 115 -6.97 -1.19 13.08
N GLY A 116 -7.02 -1.88 11.94
CA GLY A 116 -7.96 -1.61 10.85
C GLY A 116 -7.39 -2.05 9.51
N GLY A 117 -8.03 -1.63 8.43
CA GLY A 117 -7.48 -1.85 7.11
C GLY A 117 -6.20 -1.04 6.90
N LEU A 118 -5.16 -1.68 6.37
CA LEU A 118 -3.89 -1.05 6.07
C LEU A 118 -3.84 -0.64 4.60
N ASN A 119 -3.44 0.60 4.36
CA ASN A 119 -3.26 1.13 3.02
C ASN A 119 -1.95 1.91 2.95
N ASN A 120 -1.23 1.75 1.86
CA ASN A 120 -0.01 2.51 1.55
C ASN A 120 1.06 2.46 2.66
N VAL A 121 1.27 1.27 3.25
CA VAL A 121 2.31 1.09 4.27
C VAL A 121 3.68 1.00 3.60
N THR A 122 4.62 1.83 4.05
CA THR A 122 6.02 1.80 3.61
C THR A 122 6.91 1.76 4.84
N LEU A 123 7.89 0.85 4.87
CA LEU A 123 8.92 0.77 5.90
C LEU A 123 10.25 1.27 5.36
N GLY A 124 10.90 2.16 6.12
CA GLY A 124 12.17 2.77 5.74
C GLY A 124 12.08 3.48 4.38
N HIS A 125 12.97 3.10 3.48
CA HIS A 125 13.00 3.67 2.13
C HIS A 125 12.15 2.87 1.11
N GLY A 126 11.47 1.81 1.55
CA GLY A 126 10.54 1.05 0.70
C GLY A 126 11.16 -0.08 -0.09
N THR A 127 12.40 -0.48 0.17
CA THR A 127 13.08 -1.55 -0.60
C THR A 127 12.49 -2.93 -0.32
N ILE A 128 11.92 -3.17 0.88
CA ILE A 128 11.23 -4.41 1.25
C ILE A 128 9.72 -4.21 1.17
N VAL A 129 9.20 -3.19 1.88
CA VAL A 129 7.77 -2.87 1.97
C VAL A 129 7.55 -1.47 1.43
N ASP A 130 6.82 -1.35 0.32
CA ASP A 130 6.53 -0.07 -0.31
C ASP A 130 5.09 0.00 -0.80
N ASN A 131 4.34 0.96 -0.26
CA ASN A 131 2.94 1.19 -0.61
C ASN A 131 2.07 -0.08 -0.47
N TYR A 132 2.36 -0.92 0.53
CA TYR A 132 1.63 -2.15 0.79
C TYR A 132 0.20 -1.86 1.26
N SER A 133 -0.76 -2.69 0.80
CA SER A 133 -2.16 -2.62 1.19
C SER A 133 -2.74 -4.01 1.40
N ASN A 134 -3.43 -4.24 2.53
CA ASN A 134 -4.20 -5.45 2.77
C ASN A 134 -5.68 -5.32 2.39
N ASN A 135 -6.05 -4.20 1.75
CA ASN A 135 -7.42 -3.86 1.31
C ASN A 135 -7.56 -3.84 -0.22
N SER A 136 -6.60 -4.38 -0.94
CA SER A 136 -6.61 -4.38 -2.41
C SER A 136 -7.80 -5.16 -2.98
N SER A 137 -8.22 -6.27 -2.35
CA SER A 137 -9.50 -6.93 -2.62
C SER A 137 -10.59 -6.39 -1.69
N TYR A 138 -11.81 -6.24 -2.19
CA TYR A 138 -12.94 -5.85 -1.34
C TYR A 138 -13.43 -7.02 -0.47
N ASP A 139 -13.59 -8.20 -1.06
CA ASP A 139 -14.16 -9.37 -0.39
C ASP A 139 -13.13 -10.06 0.53
N ASP A 140 -11.84 -9.99 0.16
CA ASP A 140 -10.74 -10.63 0.92
C ASP A 140 -9.99 -9.66 1.85
N ARG A 141 -10.47 -8.41 2.02
CA ARG A 141 -9.79 -7.41 2.85
C ARG A 141 -9.59 -7.90 4.28
N ARG A 142 -8.43 -7.55 4.84
CA ARG A 142 -8.03 -7.97 6.18
C ARG A 142 -7.97 -6.79 7.13
N ILE A 143 -8.04 -7.11 8.42
CA ILE A 143 -7.80 -6.18 9.51
C ILE A 143 -6.38 -6.39 9.99
N GLY A 144 -5.53 -5.40 9.78
CA GLY A 144 -4.15 -5.39 10.23
C GLY A 144 -3.92 -4.51 11.45
N LEU A 145 -2.69 -4.51 11.91
CA LEU A 145 -2.20 -3.62 12.98
C LEU A 145 -0.95 -2.92 12.46
N ILE A 146 -0.83 -1.63 12.70
CA ILE A 146 0.39 -0.85 12.49
C ILE A 146 0.72 -0.07 13.75
N GLY A 147 2.00 0.02 14.09
CA GLY A 147 2.53 0.82 15.19
C GLY A 147 3.78 1.57 14.78
N ARG A 148 3.96 2.74 15.36
CA ARG A 148 5.13 3.61 15.19
C ARG A 148 5.51 4.22 16.52
N VAL A 149 6.81 4.28 16.78
CA VAL A 149 7.41 5.05 17.87
C VAL A 149 8.65 5.78 17.36
N ASP A 150 8.79 7.07 17.66
CA ASP A 150 10.01 7.85 17.41
C ASP A 150 10.36 8.64 18.69
N MET A 151 11.46 8.26 19.32
CA MET A 151 11.99 8.92 20.54
C MET A 151 13.12 9.90 20.21
N GLY A 152 13.21 10.33 18.95
CA GLY A 152 14.26 11.22 18.45
C GLY A 152 15.54 10.46 18.12
N THR A 153 16.25 9.91 19.10
CA THR A 153 17.51 9.17 18.90
C THR A 153 17.30 7.76 18.34
N PHE A 154 16.21 7.12 18.68
CA PHE A 154 15.83 5.80 18.18
C PHE A 154 14.32 5.70 18.03
N GLY A 155 13.89 4.80 17.17
CA GLY A 155 12.48 4.56 16.93
C GLY A 155 12.26 3.29 16.10
N GLY A 156 11.01 3.09 15.70
CA GLY A 156 10.66 1.98 14.83
C GLY A 156 9.22 2.00 14.40
N ASP A 157 8.98 1.30 13.31
CA ASP A 157 7.68 1.04 12.72
C ASP A 157 7.48 -0.47 12.61
N ALA A 158 6.29 -0.96 12.90
CA ALA A 158 5.96 -2.37 12.69
C ALA A 158 4.50 -2.53 12.28
N PHE A 159 4.22 -3.55 11.50
CA PHE A 159 2.84 -3.89 11.16
C PHE A 159 2.65 -5.40 10.96
N THR A 160 1.40 -5.82 11.07
CA THR A 160 0.93 -7.11 10.56
C THR A 160 -0.24 -6.91 9.63
N SER A 161 -0.25 -7.64 8.53
CA SER A 161 -1.33 -7.56 7.54
C SER A 161 -2.66 -8.13 8.04
N ASP A 162 -2.61 -8.99 9.04
CA ASP A 162 -3.78 -9.65 9.63
C ASP A 162 -3.60 -9.77 11.15
N VAL A 163 -4.62 -9.42 11.91
CA VAL A 163 -4.64 -9.61 13.37
C VAL A 163 -4.60 -11.09 13.75
N LEU A 164 -4.97 -11.98 12.84
CA LEU A 164 -4.74 -13.42 12.95
C LEU A 164 -3.34 -13.75 12.43
N LEU A 165 -2.35 -13.65 13.28
CA LEU A 165 -0.92 -13.67 12.96
C LEU A 165 -0.39 -14.90 12.18
N ASN A 166 -1.20 -15.94 12.02
CA ASN A 166 -0.78 -17.21 11.42
C ASN A 166 -0.85 -17.27 9.88
N LYS A 167 -1.40 -16.26 9.23
CA LYS A 167 -1.64 -16.25 7.76
C LYS A 167 -1.30 -14.92 7.09
N GLY A 168 -0.48 -14.11 7.70
CA GLY A 168 -0.22 -12.77 7.22
C GLY A 168 1.25 -12.44 7.12
N LEU A 169 1.49 -11.27 6.59
CA LEU A 169 2.77 -10.60 6.59
C LEU A 169 2.96 -9.89 7.94
N ILE A 170 4.09 -10.14 8.59
CA ILE A 170 4.57 -9.39 9.75
C ILE A 170 5.85 -8.70 9.32
N ALA A 171 5.95 -7.40 9.52
CA ALA A 171 7.16 -6.65 9.19
C ALA A 171 7.40 -5.51 10.18
N GLY A 172 8.67 -5.19 10.38
CA GLY A 172 9.07 -4.09 11.22
C GLY A 172 10.44 -3.55 10.86
N ARG A 173 10.65 -2.26 11.13
CA ARG A 173 11.92 -1.54 11.02
C ARG A 173 12.23 -0.87 12.34
N GLY A 174 13.46 -1.06 12.82
CA GLY A 174 14.05 -0.26 13.90
C GLY A 174 15.09 0.68 13.32
N PHE A 175 15.22 1.88 13.89
CA PHE A 175 16.24 2.85 13.47
C PHE A 175 16.87 3.58 14.66
N THR A 176 18.07 4.12 14.43
CA THR A 176 18.78 4.93 15.41
C THR A 176 19.52 6.08 14.73
N ARG A 177 19.65 7.20 15.45
CA ARG A 177 20.43 8.38 15.13
C ARG A 177 21.56 8.55 16.16
N PRO A 178 22.59 7.68 16.11
CA PRO A 178 23.53 7.51 17.23
C PRO A 178 24.37 8.75 17.52
N PHE A 179 24.63 9.56 16.51
CA PHE A 179 25.46 10.75 16.68
C PHE A 179 24.80 11.86 17.51
N GLN A 180 23.47 11.81 17.69
CA GLN A 180 22.76 12.71 18.60
C GLN A 180 23.18 12.50 20.07
N LEU A 181 23.68 11.29 20.42
CA LEU A 181 24.16 10.96 21.76
C LEU A 181 25.58 11.47 22.04
N VAL A 182 26.33 11.88 21.03
CA VAL A 182 27.72 12.29 21.16
C VAL A 182 27.82 13.83 21.27
N PRO A 183 28.13 14.41 22.44
CA PRO A 183 28.01 15.86 22.69
C PRO A 183 28.78 16.77 21.76
N LEU A 184 29.96 16.35 21.27
CA LEU A 184 30.80 17.14 20.36
C LEU A 184 30.35 17.03 18.91
N ILE A 185 29.99 15.84 18.44
CA ILE A 185 29.61 15.55 17.06
C ILE A 185 28.12 15.87 16.86
N GLY A 186 27.29 15.60 17.85
CA GLY A 186 25.85 15.83 17.83
C GLY A 186 25.43 17.31 17.81
N ARG A 187 26.37 18.26 17.88
CA ARG A 187 26.09 19.69 17.63
C ARG A 187 26.10 20.05 16.13
N SER A 188 26.68 19.21 15.29
CA SER A 188 26.68 19.41 13.86
C SER A 188 25.35 18.94 13.25
N TRP A 189 24.66 19.82 12.55
CA TRP A 189 23.42 19.49 11.87
C TRP A 189 23.56 18.29 10.91
N PHE A 190 24.71 18.13 10.30
CA PHE A 190 24.98 17.02 9.39
C PHE A 190 24.96 15.66 10.11
N PHE A 191 25.72 15.54 11.21
CA PHE A 191 25.80 14.28 11.95
C PHE A 191 24.51 13.95 12.71
N GLN A 192 23.76 14.94 13.18
CA GLN A 192 22.46 14.72 13.85
C GLN A 192 21.45 13.98 12.97
N ASN A 193 21.58 14.14 11.66
CA ASN A 193 20.66 13.62 10.66
C ASN A 193 21.15 12.32 10.01
N ILE A 194 22.23 11.72 10.49
CA ILE A 194 22.64 10.38 10.08
C ILE A 194 21.78 9.38 10.82
N GLU A 195 21.05 8.57 10.07
CA GLU A 195 20.19 7.51 10.57
C GLU A 195 20.63 6.15 10.01
N PHE A 196 20.65 5.14 10.87
CA PHE A 196 20.84 3.75 10.50
C PHE A 196 19.58 2.97 10.86
N GLY A 197 19.13 2.10 9.96
CA GLY A 197 17.96 1.28 10.16
C GLY A 197 18.20 -0.19 9.87
N GLY A 198 17.30 -1.02 10.38
CA GLY A 198 17.23 -2.43 10.06
C GLY A 198 15.78 -2.86 9.95
N THR A 199 15.46 -3.55 8.86
CA THR A 199 14.10 -4.02 8.54
C THR A 199 14.09 -5.54 8.48
N ALA A 200 13.05 -6.14 9.06
CA ALA A 200 12.76 -7.57 8.96
C ALA A 200 11.31 -7.79 8.58
N SER A 201 11.05 -8.78 7.75
CA SER A 201 9.70 -9.20 7.38
C SER A 201 9.60 -10.71 7.30
N PHE A 202 8.44 -11.24 7.67
CA PHE A 202 8.10 -12.65 7.67
C PHE A 202 6.71 -12.82 7.07
N ASP A 203 6.63 -13.47 5.93
CA ASP A 203 5.35 -13.90 5.39
C ASP A 203 5.08 -15.35 5.80
N MET A 204 4.04 -15.55 6.59
CA MET A 204 3.68 -16.85 7.15
C MET A 204 3.03 -17.78 6.12
N ASP A 205 2.55 -17.21 5.00
CA ASP A 205 1.86 -17.94 3.94
C ASP A 205 2.16 -17.30 2.57
N PRO A 206 3.42 -17.38 2.10
CA PRO A 206 3.87 -16.68 0.89
C PRO A 206 3.22 -17.24 -0.38
N ASN A 207 2.71 -18.45 -0.31
CA ASN A 207 2.02 -19.14 -1.39
C ASN A 207 0.59 -19.47 -0.95
N ALA A 208 -0.23 -18.44 -0.82
CA ALA A 208 -1.53 -18.51 -0.17
C ALA A 208 -2.61 -19.22 -1.00
N SER A 209 -2.30 -19.70 -2.20
CA SER A 209 -3.24 -20.44 -3.01
C SER A 209 -3.53 -21.82 -2.42
N ARG A 210 -4.81 -22.12 -2.22
CA ARG A 210 -5.28 -23.39 -1.62
C ARG A 210 -5.19 -24.57 -2.57
N ILE A 211 -5.17 -24.30 -3.87
CA ILE A 211 -5.10 -25.33 -4.89
C ILE A 211 -3.65 -25.48 -5.33
N VAL A 212 -2.90 -26.26 -4.59
CA VAL A 212 -1.65 -26.82 -5.08
C VAL A 212 -2.04 -28.07 -5.89
N PRO A 213 -1.88 -28.10 -7.21
CA PRO A 213 -2.09 -29.31 -7.95
C PRO A 213 -1.21 -30.42 -7.36
N ASN A 214 -1.80 -31.55 -7.00
CA ASN A 214 -1.15 -32.72 -6.40
C ASN A 214 -0.25 -33.43 -7.41
N HIS A 215 0.55 -32.70 -8.18
CA HIS A 215 1.36 -33.24 -9.26
C HIS A 215 2.82 -32.92 -8.99
N ALA A 216 3.60 -33.97 -9.01
CA ALA A 216 5.06 -33.95 -9.08
C ALA A 216 5.57 -32.93 -10.10
N PRO A 217 6.81 -32.39 -9.94
CA PRO A 217 7.36 -31.41 -10.86
C PRO A 217 7.26 -31.92 -12.29
N TYR A 218 6.35 -31.33 -13.04
CA TYR A 218 6.15 -31.72 -14.42
C TYR A 218 7.03 -30.83 -15.29
N VAL A 219 8.08 -31.41 -15.84
CA VAL A 219 8.86 -30.82 -16.92
C VAL A 219 8.12 -31.13 -18.21
N ALA A 220 7.31 -30.24 -18.69
CA ALA A 220 6.76 -30.35 -20.02
C ALA A 220 7.72 -29.66 -21.00
N ASP A 221 8.41 -30.43 -21.79
CA ASP A 221 8.96 -29.96 -23.05
C ASP A 221 7.76 -29.81 -24.01
N THR A 222 7.26 -28.62 -24.15
CA THR A 222 6.18 -28.36 -25.10
C THR A 222 6.80 -27.85 -26.38
N LEU A 223 6.61 -28.60 -27.45
CA LEU A 223 6.89 -28.16 -28.80
C LEU A 223 5.76 -27.21 -29.22
N ILE A 224 6.06 -25.94 -29.30
CA ILE A 224 5.16 -24.95 -29.92
C ILE A 224 5.56 -24.85 -31.38
N VAL A 225 4.66 -25.24 -32.25
CA VAL A 225 4.79 -25.04 -33.70
C VAL A 225 4.09 -23.72 -34.02
N ASP A 226 4.81 -22.74 -34.50
CA ASP A 226 4.24 -21.46 -34.94
C ASP A 226 3.45 -21.62 -36.28
N GLU A 227 2.76 -20.59 -36.71
CA GLU A 227 1.98 -20.58 -37.96
C GLU A 227 2.84 -20.83 -39.23
N ASN A 228 4.17 -20.76 -39.12
CA ASN A 228 5.13 -21.00 -40.19
C ASN A 228 5.72 -22.41 -40.17
N GLY A 229 5.35 -23.22 -39.18
CA GLY A 229 5.86 -24.58 -39.00
C GLY A 229 7.21 -24.66 -38.29
N ASP A 230 7.73 -23.56 -37.73
CA ASP A 230 8.93 -23.55 -36.92
C ASP A 230 8.66 -24.04 -35.50
N THR A 231 9.48 -24.97 -35.05
CA THR A 231 9.36 -25.61 -33.75
C THR A 231 10.23 -24.89 -32.73
N THR A 232 9.61 -24.26 -31.74
CA THR A 232 10.30 -23.68 -30.59
C THR A 232 10.17 -24.58 -29.39
N HIS A 233 11.28 -25.01 -28.82
CA HIS A 233 11.31 -25.76 -27.55
C HIS A 233 11.14 -24.76 -26.39
N THR A 234 9.99 -24.75 -25.77
CA THR A 234 9.78 -24.00 -24.53
C THR A 234 9.81 -24.97 -23.35
N ARG A 235 10.87 -24.91 -22.58
CA ARG A 235 11.00 -25.68 -21.35
C ARG A 235 10.28 -24.94 -20.22
N LEU A 236 9.03 -25.29 -19.95
CA LEU A 236 8.33 -24.84 -18.76
C LEU A 236 8.85 -25.60 -17.54
N ILE A 237 9.72 -25.01 -16.76
CA ILE A 237 10.12 -25.56 -15.47
C ILE A 237 9.04 -25.15 -14.46
N ARG A 238 8.16 -26.07 -14.12
CA ARG A 238 7.30 -25.91 -12.97
C ARG A 238 8.16 -26.08 -11.72
N MET A 239 8.25 -25.03 -10.94
CA MET A 239 8.84 -25.13 -9.62
C MET A 239 7.79 -25.69 -8.64
N ASP A 240 8.24 -26.67 -7.87
CA ASP A 240 7.46 -27.21 -6.79
C ASP A 240 7.24 -26.12 -5.73
N ALA A 241 5.97 -25.83 -5.44
CA ALA A 241 5.60 -24.87 -4.38
C ALA A 241 6.19 -25.26 -3.01
N SER A 242 6.56 -26.54 -2.82
CA SER A 242 7.28 -27.03 -1.64
C SER A 242 8.69 -26.49 -1.51
N SER A 243 9.30 -25.96 -2.58
CA SER A 243 10.62 -25.35 -2.54
C SER A 243 10.66 -23.93 -1.93
N ILE A 244 9.50 -23.33 -1.71
CA ILE A 244 9.37 -22.00 -1.14
C ILE A 244 9.33 -22.10 0.39
N PRO A 245 10.26 -21.45 1.10
CA PRO A 245 10.25 -21.51 2.56
C PRO A 245 9.01 -20.81 3.12
N SER A 246 8.38 -21.44 4.11
CA SER A 246 7.33 -20.82 4.93
C SER A 246 7.78 -20.88 6.40
N PRO A 247 7.97 -19.72 7.04
CA PRO A 247 7.78 -18.36 6.52
C PRO A 247 8.87 -17.94 5.52
N LEU A 248 8.48 -17.11 4.55
CA LEU A 248 9.43 -16.39 3.70
C LEU A 248 9.96 -15.17 4.49
N ALA A 249 11.26 -15.16 4.74
CA ALA A 249 11.90 -14.10 5.51
C ALA A 249 12.75 -13.18 4.61
N ILE A 250 12.61 -11.85 4.81
CA ILE A 250 13.41 -10.83 4.13
C ILE A 250 13.99 -9.89 5.19
N TYR A 251 15.29 -9.62 5.08
CA TYR A 251 16.01 -8.72 5.99
C TYR A 251 16.72 -7.62 5.19
N GLY A 252 16.79 -6.44 5.76
CA GLY A 252 17.52 -5.32 5.20
C GLY A 252 18.18 -4.46 6.25
N VAL A 253 19.23 -3.77 5.85
CA VAL A 253 19.85 -2.69 6.61
C VAL A 253 19.90 -1.46 5.74
N ASP A 254 19.71 -0.30 6.34
CA ASP A 254 19.66 0.97 5.62
C ASP A 254 20.44 2.06 6.36
N ALA A 255 20.87 3.05 5.60
CA ALA A 255 21.46 4.26 6.13
C ALA A 255 20.98 5.47 5.33
N SER A 256 20.78 6.58 6.00
CA SER A 256 20.44 7.84 5.35
C SER A 256 21.10 9.03 6.03
N VAL A 257 21.29 10.09 5.25
CA VAL A 257 21.83 11.38 5.75
C VAL A 257 21.23 12.54 4.98
N THR A 258 20.89 13.60 5.72
CA THR A 258 20.57 14.89 5.11
C THR A 258 21.87 15.58 4.73
N VAL A 259 22.10 15.73 3.42
CA VAL A 259 23.34 16.31 2.87
C VAL A 259 23.24 17.80 2.65
N TRP A 260 22.04 18.31 2.60
CA TRP A 260 21.76 19.71 2.34
C TRP A 260 20.45 20.13 3.01
N GLN A 261 20.48 21.26 3.68
CA GLN A 261 19.30 21.88 4.28
C GLN A 261 19.45 23.41 4.21
N SER A 262 18.47 24.06 3.63
CA SER A 262 18.32 25.51 3.63
C SER A 262 16.86 25.87 3.94
N GLY A 263 16.56 27.07 4.40
CA GLY A 263 15.27 27.46 4.97
C GLY A 263 14.01 26.83 4.36
N ASN A 264 13.98 26.66 3.03
CA ASN A 264 12.81 26.16 2.31
C ASN A 264 13.09 24.86 1.54
N ALA A 265 14.24 24.22 1.74
CA ALA A 265 14.55 23.00 0.98
C ALA A 265 15.48 22.07 1.77
N GLU A 266 15.29 20.77 1.57
CA GLU A 266 16.09 19.70 2.16
C GLU A 266 16.44 18.66 1.09
N GLY A 267 17.68 18.17 1.13
CA GLY A 267 18.14 17.07 0.29
C GLY A 267 18.72 15.95 1.16
N ARG A 268 18.25 14.73 0.93
CA ARG A 268 18.66 13.52 1.64
C ARG A 268 19.16 12.47 0.65
N ILE A 269 20.22 11.77 1.00
CA ILE A 269 20.65 10.55 0.30
C ILE A 269 20.52 9.35 1.23
N TYR A 270 20.30 8.19 0.65
CA TYR A 270 20.11 6.96 1.41
C TYR A 270 20.51 5.74 0.59
N GLY A 271 20.70 4.63 1.29
CA GLY A 271 20.97 3.36 0.65
C GLY A 271 20.54 2.20 1.52
N ASP A 272 20.08 1.13 0.88
CA ASP A 272 19.62 -0.09 1.50
C ASP A 272 20.35 -1.30 0.92
N PHE A 273 20.63 -2.26 1.79
CA PHE A 273 21.03 -3.60 1.41
C PHE A 273 19.97 -4.57 1.90
N VAL A 274 19.44 -5.41 1.00
CA VAL A 274 18.35 -6.34 1.30
C VAL A 274 18.71 -7.75 0.87
N LYS A 275 18.37 -8.73 1.70
CA LYS A 275 18.53 -10.16 1.49
C LYS A 275 17.21 -10.89 1.64
N ILE A 276 16.78 -11.62 0.62
CA ILE A 276 15.71 -12.60 0.71
C ILE A 276 16.34 -13.93 1.12
N MET A 277 15.91 -14.50 2.23
CA MET A 277 16.46 -15.74 2.77
C MET A 277 16.20 -16.90 1.81
N HIS A 278 17.20 -17.77 1.67
CA HIS A 278 17.26 -18.88 0.68
C HIS A 278 17.37 -18.43 -0.79
N PHE A 279 17.25 -17.14 -1.06
CA PHE A 279 17.39 -16.52 -2.38
C PHE A 279 18.56 -15.53 -2.42
N ASN A 280 18.49 -14.50 -3.21
CA ASN A 280 19.56 -13.54 -3.41
C ASN A 280 19.31 -12.17 -2.73
N GLN A 281 20.13 -11.23 -3.09
CA GLN A 281 20.22 -9.91 -2.47
C GLN A 281 20.21 -8.80 -3.50
N GLY A 282 19.87 -7.61 -3.05
CA GLY A 282 19.91 -6.38 -3.82
C GLY A 282 20.35 -5.19 -3.01
N PHE A 283 20.78 -4.17 -3.72
CA PHE A 283 21.11 -2.85 -3.20
C PHE A 283 20.19 -1.80 -3.82
N MET A 284 19.87 -0.79 -3.05
CA MET A 284 19.19 0.40 -3.52
C MET A 284 19.98 1.65 -3.07
N PHE A 285 20.08 2.61 -3.97
CA PHE A 285 20.58 3.96 -3.67
C PHE A 285 19.54 4.97 -4.08
N GLY A 286 19.27 5.93 -3.19
CA GLY A 286 18.27 6.93 -3.45
C GLY A 286 18.68 8.33 -3.01
N ALA A 287 18.05 9.28 -3.67
CA ALA A 287 18.05 10.67 -3.28
C ALA A 287 16.62 11.19 -3.20
N ARG A 288 16.35 12.01 -2.20
CA ARG A 288 15.08 12.70 -2.00
C ARG A 288 15.34 14.17 -1.77
N THR A 289 14.53 15.02 -2.37
CA THR A 289 14.58 16.45 -2.12
C THR A 289 13.16 16.98 -1.94
N SER A 290 13.01 17.86 -0.94
CA SER A 290 11.74 18.49 -0.59
C SER A 290 11.92 20.01 -0.69
N PHE A 291 11.00 20.67 -1.36
CA PHE A 291 10.95 22.11 -1.53
C PHE A 291 9.66 22.67 -0.94
N LEU A 292 9.77 23.57 0.00
CA LEU A 292 8.67 24.35 0.53
C LEU A 292 8.58 25.67 -0.23
N LEU A 293 7.55 25.82 -1.06
CA LEU A 293 7.34 27.03 -1.85
C LEU A 293 6.66 28.13 -1.03
N ASP A 294 5.71 27.75 -0.18
CA ASP A 294 5.06 28.60 0.82
C ASP A 294 4.63 27.75 2.03
N SER A 295 3.86 28.29 2.97
CA SER A 295 3.45 27.58 4.20
C SER A 295 2.60 26.34 3.96
N THR A 296 1.98 26.19 2.80
CA THR A 296 1.03 25.12 2.45
C THR A 296 1.32 24.46 1.11
N THR A 297 2.27 25.02 0.34
CA THR A 297 2.64 24.49 -0.98
C THR A 297 4.03 23.87 -0.93
N PHE A 298 4.15 22.60 -1.25
CA PHE A 298 5.44 21.93 -1.29
C PHE A 298 5.52 20.88 -2.41
N VAL A 299 6.75 20.58 -2.79
CA VAL A 299 7.11 19.54 -3.77
C VAL A 299 8.11 18.60 -3.13
N ASP A 300 7.87 17.30 -3.26
CA ASP A 300 8.79 16.24 -2.87
C ASP A 300 9.15 15.41 -4.09
N LEU A 301 10.43 15.20 -4.31
CA LEU A 301 10.98 14.43 -5.42
C LEU A 301 11.87 13.32 -4.88
N ARG A 302 11.76 12.14 -5.46
CA ARG A 302 12.51 10.94 -5.08
C ARG A 302 13.03 10.25 -6.33
N LEU A 303 14.29 9.84 -6.30
CA LEU A 303 14.92 9.05 -7.34
C LEU A 303 15.74 7.93 -6.71
N GLU A 304 15.53 6.71 -7.19
CA GLU A 304 16.19 5.51 -6.68
C GLU A 304 16.77 4.69 -7.83
N ARG A 305 17.88 4.02 -7.54
CA ARG A 305 18.53 3.05 -8.40
C ARG A 305 18.61 1.72 -7.67
N TYR A 306 18.16 0.66 -8.32
CA TYR A 306 18.20 -0.71 -7.84
C TYR A 306 19.30 -1.49 -8.58
N LEU A 307 20.05 -2.30 -7.84
CA LEU A 307 21.02 -3.25 -8.34
C LEU A 307 20.76 -4.59 -7.65
N PHE A 308 20.41 -5.62 -8.38
CA PHE A 308 20.02 -6.89 -7.79
C PHE A 308 20.53 -8.11 -8.55
N LYS A 309 20.68 -9.21 -7.82
CA LYS A 309 21.04 -10.51 -8.36
C LYS A 309 19.78 -11.28 -8.76
N ASN A 310 19.97 -12.38 -9.52
CA ASN A 310 18.91 -13.35 -9.82
C ASN A 310 18.17 -13.74 -8.55
N HIS A 311 16.90 -14.09 -8.64
CA HIS A 311 16.08 -14.51 -7.51
C HIS A 311 15.93 -13.42 -6.43
N PHE A 312 15.89 -12.17 -6.82
CA PHE A 312 15.60 -11.04 -5.96
C PHE A 312 14.58 -10.12 -6.62
N LEU A 313 13.57 -9.74 -5.86
CA LEU A 313 12.53 -8.80 -6.29
C LEU A 313 12.53 -7.58 -5.35
N PRO A 314 12.94 -6.38 -5.83
CA PRO A 314 12.79 -5.14 -5.07
C PRO A 314 11.31 -4.85 -4.78
N ASN A 315 11.04 -4.15 -3.68
CA ASN A 315 9.68 -3.78 -3.26
C ASN A 315 8.76 -5.01 -3.21
N TYR A 316 9.29 -6.10 -2.60
CA TYR A 316 8.61 -7.40 -2.61
C TYR A 316 7.17 -7.30 -2.10
N TYR A 317 6.95 -6.54 -1.03
CA TYR A 317 5.62 -6.27 -0.50
C TYR A 317 5.14 -4.89 -0.96
N ASN A 318 4.37 -4.88 -2.02
CA ASN A 318 3.79 -3.67 -2.62
C ASN A 318 2.25 -3.73 -2.62
N SER A 319 1.59 -2.80 -3.26
CA SER A 319 0.13 -2.72 -3.33
C SER A 319 -0.55 -3.89 -4.04
N PHE A 320 0.16 -4.60 -4.91
CA PHE A 320 -0.33 -5.78 -5.60
C PHE A 320 -0.02 -7.09 -4.87
N TYR A 321 0.73 -7.03 -3.75
CA TYR A 321 1.19 -8.22 -3.08
C TYR A 321 0.07 -9.18 -2.68
N GLU A 322 -1.04 -8.68 -2.12
CA GLU A 322 -2.17 -9.51 -1.71
C GLU A 322 -2.87 -10.23 -2.89
N ARG A 323 -2.71 -9.72 -4.11
CA ARG A 323 -3.13 -10.39 -5.33
C ARG A 323 -2.08 -11.40 -5.81
N GLU A 324 -0.81 -11.00 -5.79
CA GLU A 324 0.31 -11.76 -6.35
C GLU A 324 0.72 -12.98 -5.51
N ARG A 325 0.25 -13.08 -4.26
CA ARG A 325 0.45 -14.28 -3.44
C ARG A 325 -0.50 -15.43 -3.82
N PHE A 326 -1.49 -15.17 -4.66
CA PHE A 326 -2.34 -16.17 -5.32
C PHE A 326 -1.89 -16.40 -6.76
N ASN A 327 -2.46 -17.41 -7.40
CA ASN A 327 -2.14 -17.71 -8.80
C ASN A 327 -2.52 -16.53 -9.71
N ASP A 328 -1.57 -16.05 -10.50
CA ASP A 328 -1.71 -14.89 -11.38
C ASP A 328 -2.04 -15.26 -12.82
N ASP A 329 -1.97 -16.55 -13.18
CA ASP A 329 -2.19 -16.99 -14.56
C ASP A 329 -3.59 -17.60 -14.70
N ILE A 330 -4.42 -16.96 -15.53
CA ILE A 330 -5.78 -17.40 -15.83
C ILE A 330 -5.78 -18.51 -16.89
N ASP A 331 -4.74 -18.60 -17.71
CA ASP A 331 -4.71 -19.47 -18.89
C ASP A 331 -4.13 -20.85 -18.67
N SER A 332 -4.15 -21.35 -17.44
CA SER A 332 -4.29 -22.77 -17.32
C SER A 332 -3.22 -23.69 -16.76
N LEU A 333 -1.98 -23.57 -17.02
CA LEU A 333 -1.03 -24.66 -16.73
C LEU A 333 0.15 -24.25 -15.86
N SER A 334 0.39 -22.96 -15.70
CA SER A 334 1.46 -22.42 -14.88
C SER A 334 0.91 -21.80 -13.60
N TYR A 335 1.29 -22.34 -12.48
CA TYR A 335 0.97 -21.85 -11.17
C TYR A 335 2.02 -20.78 -10.80
N ILE A 336 1.73 -19.50 -11.07
CA ILE A 336 2.70 -18.42 -10.86
C ILE A 336 2.23 -17.51 -9.73
N THR A 337 2.77 -17.68 -8.54
CA THR A 337 2.66 -16.73 -7.45
C THR A 337 3.91 -15.84 -7.40
N LYS A 338 3.87 -14.74 -6.65
CA LYS A 338 5.07 -13.91 -6.45
C LYS A 338 6.23 -14.69 -5.84
N ALA A 339 5.93 -15.61 -4.93
CA ALA A 339 6.94 -16.46 -4.31
C ALA A 339 7.57 -17.46 -5.31
N THR A 340 6.80 -18.05 -6.22
CA THR A 340 7.34 -18.93 -7.25
C THR A 340 8.21 -18.20 -8.26
N ARG A 341 7.98 -16.90 -8.51
CA ARG A 341 8.88 -16.10 -9.36
C ARG A 341 10.27 -15.92 -8.76
N LEU A 342 10.41 -15.90 -7.42
CA LEU A 342 11.74 -15.88 -6.78
C LEU A 342 12.56 -17.13 -7.11
N ALA A 343 11.86 -18.25 -7.24
CA ALA A 343 12.48 -19.54 -7.50
C ALA A 343 12.75 -19.77 -9.00
N ASP A 344 12.21 -18.94 -9.88
CA ASP A 344 12.43 -19.02 -11.32
C ASP A 344 13.89 -18.73 -11.67
N THR A 345 14.57 -19.70 -12.28
CA THR A 345 15.96 -19.61 -12.69
C THR A 345 16.19 -18.72 -13.91
N SER A 346 15.14 -18.36 -14.64
CA SER A 346 15.23 -17.50 -15.82
C SER A 346 15.44 -16.02 -15.46
N SER A 347 15.13 -15.61 -14.21
CA SER A 347 15.36 -14.25 -13.74
C SER A 347 16.86 -13.95 -13.66
N GLY A 348 17.36 -13.13 -14.56
CA GLY A 348 18.76 -12.71 -14.61
C GLY A 348 19.15 -11.71 -13.51
N GLN A 349 20.44 -11.40 -13.43
CA GLN A 349 20.91 -10.23 -12.70
C GLN A 349 20.29 -8.99 -13.36
N GLY A 350 19.71 -8.09 -12.56
CA GLY A 350 19.01 -6.93 -13.05
C GLY A 350 19.41 -5.65 -12.35
N ASN A 351 18.89 -4.59 -12.89
CA ASN A 351 18.94 -3.26 -12.34
C ASN A 351 17.62 -2.55 -12.61
N GLY A 352 17.39 -1.44 -11.99
CA GLY A 352 16.15 -0.69 -12.20
C GLY A 352 16.22 0.69 -11.61
N PHE A 353 15.20 1.46 -11.84
CA PHE A 353 15.05 2.78 -11.23
C PHE A 353 13.62 2.99 -10.75
N LYS A 354 13.47 3.88 -9.78
CA LYS A 354 12.18 4.37 -9.34
C LYS A 354 12.23 5.87 -9.23
N PHE A 355 11.23 6.50 -9.78
CA PHE A 355 10.96 7.93 -9.66
C PHE A 355 9.69 8.11 -8.85
N GLY A 356 9.69 9.06 -7.92
CA GLY A 356 8.52 9.48 -7.17
C GLY A 356 8.44 10.99 -7.13
N SER A 357 7.25 11.53 -7.27
CA SER A 357 6.97 12.95 -7.03
C SER A 357 5.67 13.11 -6.26
N PHE A 358 5.68 14.03 -5.32
CA PHE A 358 4.47 14.45 -4.62
C PHE A 358 4.41 15.97 -4.61
N PHE A 359 3.27 16.50 -4.97
CA PHE A 359 2.99 17.92 -5.03
C PHE A 359 1.75 18.25 -4.21
N ASN A 360 1.87 19.15 -3.26
CA ASN A 360 0.75 19.72 -2.51
C ASN A 360 0.64 21.20 -2.79
N PHE A 361 -0.50 21.64 -3.28
CA PHE A 361 -0.76 23.04 -3.60
C PHE A 361 -1.84 23.61 -2.67
N ASN A 362 -1.45 24.45 -1.74
CA ASN A 362 -2.33 25.16 -0.80
C ASN A 362 -3.32 24.25 -0.07
N ASP A 363 -2.97 22.99 0.18
CA ASP A 363 -3.87 21.95 0.72
C ASP A 363 -5.18 21.78 -0.08
N LYS A 364 -5.23 22.27 -1.31
CA LYS A 364 -6.41 22.18 -2.19
C LYS A 364 -6.26 21.10 -3.26
N VAL A 365 -5.04 20.88 -3.71
CA VAL A 365 -4.73 19.87 -4.72
C VAL A 365 -3.48 19.12 -4.30
N GLN A 366 -3.57 17.81 -4.24
CA GLN A 366 -2.44 16.93 -3.96
C GLN A 366 -2.29 15.94 -5.11
N VAL A 367 -1.10 15.84 -5.67
CA VAL A 367 -0.78 14.95 -6.79
C VAL A 367 0.44 14.12 -6.40
N GLY A 368 0.31 12.80 -6.47
CA GLY A 368 1.41 11.87 -6.31
C GLY A 368 1.59 11.05 -7.58
N ILE A 369 2.82 10.89 -8.03
CA ILE A 369 3.18 10.03 -9.16
C ILE A 369 4.40 9.21 -8.75
N THR A 370 4.33 7.91 -8.93
CA THR A 370 5.47 7.00 -8.76
C THR A 370 5.55 6.08 -9.96
N TYR A 371 6.75 5.87 -10.47
CA TYR A 371 7.04 4.91 -11.51
C TYR A 371 8.31 4.13 -11.17
N ALA A 372 8.23 2.82 -11.23
CA ALA A 372 9.35 1.91 -11.03
C ALA A 372 9.49 1.03 -12.27
N HIS A 373 10.71 0.94 -12.78
CA HIS A 373 11.10 0.07 -13.88
C HIS A 373 12.22 -0.87 -13.43
N LEU A 374 12.09 -2.15 -13.69
CA LEU A 374 13.04 -3.16 -13.31
C LEU A 374 13.46 -3.97 -14.55
N ASP A 375 14.71 -3.78 -14.98
CA ASP A 375 15.28 -4.52 -16.11
C ASP A 375 15.37 -6.02 -15.78
N ASN A 376 15.15 -6.86 -16.79
CA ASN A 376 15.26 -8.33 -16.71
C ASN A 376 14.32 -9.00 -15.72
N LEU A 377 13.24 -8.34 -15.34
CA LEU A 377 12.17 -8.90 -14.54
C LEU A 377 10.85 -8.69 -15.26
N ASP A 378 10.30 -9.76 -15.79
CA ASP A 378 8.97 -9.72 -16.39
C ASP A 378 7.93 -9.31 -15.34
N ARG A 379 6.97 -8.50 -15.76
CA ARG A 379 5.82 -8.09 -14.96
C ARG A 379 6.18 -7.36 -13.65
N ALA A 380 7.30 -6.63 -13.61
CA ALA A 380 7.78 -5.96 -12.41
C ALA A 380 7.62 -4.43 -12.42
N ASP A 381 7.32 -3.85 -13.56
CA ASP A 381 7.09 -2.41 -13.67
C ASP A 381 5.82 -2.01 -12.92
N LEU A 382 5.90 -0.88 -12.21
CA LEU A 382 4.82 -0.37 -11.38
C LEU A 382 4.66 1.14 -11.57
N MET A 383 3.44 1.58 -11.86
CA MET A 383 3.05 2.98 -11.87
C MET A 383 1.94 3.23 -10.85
N GLN A 384 2.04 4.34 -10.15
CA GLN A 384 1.04 4.80 -9.19
C GLN A 384 0.77 6.28 -9.42
N ILE A 385 -0.50 6.65 -9.48
CA ILE A 385 -0.96 8.03 -9.60
C ILE A 385 -2.01 8.25 -8.51
N SER A 386 -1.82 9.26 -7.70
CA SER A 386 -2.81 9.71 -6.72
C SER A 386 -3.15 11.17 -6.96
N LEU A 387 -4.42 11.49 -6.85
CA LEU A 387 -4.93 12.85 -6.99
C LEU A 387 -5.98 13.07 -5.91
N THR A 388 -5.81 14.10 -5.11
CA THR A 388 -6.75 14.43 -4.05
C THR A 388 -7.10 15.91 -4.09
N PHE A 389 -8.37 16.19 -3.94
CA PHE A 389 -8.94 17.51 -3.77
C PHE A 389 -9.66 17.56 -2.43
N PRO A 390 -8.97 17.89 -1.33
CA PRO A 390 -9.54 17.81 0.02
C PRO A 390 -10.74 18.72 0.23
N HIS A 391 -10.73 19.91 -0.38
CA HIS A 391 -11.77 20.91 -0.25
C HIS A 391 -11.88 21.80 -1.48
N ILE A 392 -12.60 21.36 -2.53
CA ILE A 392 -12.97 22.23 -3.63
C ILE A 392 -14.28 22.94 -3.27
N TRP A 393 -14.26 24.27 -3.31
CA TRP A 393 -15.46 25.10 -3.00
C TRP A 393 -16.18 24.70 -1.73
N TRP A 394 -15.42 24.29 -0.66
CA TRP A 394 -15.85 23.98 0.71
C TRP A 394 -16.83 22.82 0.85
N LYS A 395 -17.42 22.34 -0.23
CA LYS A 395 -18.46 21.31 -0.25
C LYS A 395 -18.12 20.06 -1.03
N PHE A 396 -17.08 20.12 -1.87
CA PHE A 396 -16.65 19.01 -2.71
C PHE A 396 -15.32 18.46 -2.21
N TYR A 397 -15.26 17.16 -2.15
CA TYR A 397 -14.06 16.38 -1.94
C TYR A 397 -13.92 15.41 -3.10
N GLY A 398 -12.70 15.23 -3.60
CA GLY A 398 -12.38 14.25 -4.62
C GLY A 398 -11.08 13.53 -4.30
N ALA A 399 -11.04 12.24 -4.54
CA ALA A 399 -9.80 11.46 -4.49
C ALA A 399 -9.81 10.43 -5.61
N LEU A 400 -8.66 10.24 -6.23
CA LEU A 400 -8.39 9.22 -7.24
C LEU A 400 -7.07 8.55 -6.88
N ASP A 401 -7.07 7.24 -6.88
CA ASP A 401 -5.86 6.41 -6.81
C ASP A 401 -5.90 5.45 -7.98
N TYR A 402 -4.82 5.41 -8.75
CA TYR A 402 -4.63 4.54 -9.89
C TYR A 402 -3.27 3.87 -9.79
N GLN A 403 -3.25 2.56 -9.88
CA GLN A 403 -2.04 1.77 -9.80
C GLN A 403 -2.05 0.74 -10.91
N ARG A 404 -0.94 0.63 -11.61
CA ARG A 404 -0.75 -0.26 -12.74
C ARG A 404 0.58 -1.00 -12.62
N ARG A 405 0.57 -2.30 -12.88
CA ARG A 405 1.74 -3.15 -13.05
C ARG A 405 1.80 -3.70 -14.49
N ASN A 406 2.90 -4.35 -14.85
CA ASN A 406 3.10 -4.97 -16.18
C ASN A 406 2.91 -3.96 -17.30
N ILE A 407 3.79 -2.99 -17.36
CA ILE A 407 3.74 -1.91 -18.35
C ILE A 407 4.78 -2.21 -19.42
N ASP A 408 4.33 -2.69 -20.58
CA ASP A 408 5.19 -2.97 -21.73
C ASP A 408 5.30 -1.76 -22.69
N GLY A 409 4.37 -0.81 -22.59
CA GLY A 409 4.39 0.38 -23.41
C GLY A 409 3.31 1.39 -23.10
N PRO A 410 3.26 2.52 -23.87
CA PRO A 410 2.34 3.62 -23.60
C PRO A 410 0.85 3.25 -23.62
N LYS A 411 0.47 2.19 -24.34
CA LYS A 411 -0.91 1.71 -24.42
C LYS A 411 -1.41 1.13 -23.10
N ASP A 412 -0.47 0.67 -22.25
CA ASP A 412 -0.80 0.02 -20.98
C ASP A 412 -1.04 1.01 -19.85
N TYR A 413 -0.57 2.27 -19.97
CA TYR A 413 -0.62 3.23 -18.87
C TYR A 413 -2.00 3.46 -18.27
N PHE A 414 -3.07 3.41 -19.07
CA PHE A 414 -4.43 3.66 -18.60
C PHE A 414 -5.40 2.54 -19.03
N HIS A 415 -4.90 1.33 -19.14
CA HIS A 415 -5.73 0.16 -19.43
C HIS A 415 -6.32 -0.41 -18.14
N PHE A 416 -7.60 -0.79 -18.15
CA PHE A 416 -8.30 -1.36 -17.00
C PHE A 416 -8.49 -2.86 -17.19
N ASP A 417 -7.60 -3.64 -16.61
CA ASP A 417 -7.58 -5.10 -16.62
C ASP A 417 -7.18 -5.64 -15.24
N GLU A 418 -6.75 -6.89 -15.16
CA GLU A 418 -6.29 -7.55 -13.94
C GLU A 418 -4.98 -6.97 -13.37
N ASN A 419 -4.22 -6.19 -14.16
CA ASN A 419 -3.00 -5.51 -13.72
C ASN A 419 -3.27 -4.10 -13.17
N THR A 420 -4.53 -3.76 -12.95
CA THR A 420 -4.94 -2.43 -12.49
C THR A 420 -5.67 -2.51 -11.15
N LEU A 421 -5.28 -1.64 -10.22
CA LEU A 421 -6.03 -1.29 -9.03
C LEU A 421 -6.38 0.20 -9.14
N ALA A 422 -7.65 0.53 -9.06
CA ALA A 422 -8.08 1.92 -9.10
C ALA A 422 -9.23 2.20 -8.14
N SER A 423 -9.23 3.39 -7.59
CA SER A 423 -10.37 3.89 -6.83
C SER A 423 -10.60 5.37 -7.11
N ALA A 424 -11.85 5.76 -7.22
CA ALA A 424 -12.24 7.15 -7.32
C ALA A 424 -13.37 7.42 -6.35
N ARG A 425 -13.27 8.53 -5.64
CA ARG A 425 -14.30 8.99 -4.75
C ARG A 425 -14.63 10.45 -5.04
N LEU A 426 -15.91 10.73 -5.12
CA LEU A 426 -16.47 12.07 -5.13
C LEU A 426 -17.42 12.20 -3.96
N SER A 427 -17.31 13.27 -3.20
CA SER A 427 -18.20 13.58 -2.09
C SER A 427 -18.66 15.02 -2.21
N PHE A 428 -19.95 15.23 -2.02
CA PHE A 428 -20.58 16.55 -1.97
C PHE A 428 -21.38 16.70 -0.68
N GLN A 429 -21.08 17.73 0.10
CA GLN A 429 -21.75 18.01 1.37
C GLN A 429 -22.68 19.24 1.25
N PRO A 430 -23.92 19.09 0.75
CA PRO A 430 -24.85 20.21 0.61
C PRO A 430 -25.21 20.83 1.95
N PHE A 431 -25.35 20.00 3.00
CA PHE A 431 -25.68 20.40 4.37
C PHE A 431 -24.71 19.76 5.36
N LYS A 432 -24.52 20.38 6.54
CA LYS A 432 -23.62 19.86 7.58
C LYS A 432 -23.95 18.42 8.04
N PHE A 433 -25.20 18.01 7.89
CA PHE A 433 -25.71 16.70 8.29
C PHE A 433 -25.88 15.72 7.12
N LEU A 434 -25.64 16.12 5.87
CA LEU A 434 -25.86 15.30 4.69
C LEU A 434 -24.64 15.33 3.76
N THR A 435 -24.13 14.17 3.41
CA THR A 435 -23.09 13.99 2.41
C THR A 435 -23.56 13.01 1.32
N LEU A 436 -23.43 13.42 0.07
CA LEU A 436 -23.62 12.55 -1.09
C LEU A 436 -22.27 12.03 -1.53
N ASN A 437 -22.13 10.72 -1.62
CA ASN A 437 -20.87 10.06 -1.97
C ASN A 437 -21.07 9.19 -3.20
N LEU A 438 -20.07 9.22 -4.10
CA LEU A 438 -19.91 8.27 -5.17
C LEU A 438 -18.53 7.63 -5.03
N LEU A 439 -18.49 6.33 -4.78
CA LEU A 439 -17.29 5.52 -4.76
C LEU A 439 -17.28 4.63 -5.98
N MET A 440 -16.18 4.63 -6.70
CA MET A 440 -15.89 3.65 -7.77
C MET A 440 -14.60 2.92 -7.41
N ARG A 441 -14.58 1.60 -7.59
CA ARG A 441 -13.40 0.79 -7.43
C ARG A 441 -13.24 -0.17 -8.58
N TRP A 442 -12.00 -0.35 -9.01
CA TRP A 442 -11.54 -1.40 -9.88
C TRP A 442 -10.49 -2.20 -9.11
N THR A 443 -10.77 -3.44 -8.82
CA THR A 443 -9.99 -4.29 -7.93
C THR A 443 -10.08 -5.75 -8.37
N PHE A 444 -9.67 -6.66 -7.54
CA PHE A 444 -9.79 -8.09 -7.78
C PHE A 444 -10.65 -8.79 -6.73
N THR A 445 -11.13 -9.96 -7.07
CA THR A 445 -11.76 -10.92 -6.17
C THR A 445 -11.32 -12.33 -6.55
N ARG A 446 -11.50 -13.28 -5.65
CA ARG A 446 -11.20 -14.70 -5.87
C ARG A 446 -12.48 -15.50 -5.92
N ASP A 447 -12.51 -16.56 -6.72
CA ASP A 447 -13.54 -17.56 -6.68
C ASP A 447 -13.20 -18.70 -5.69
N VAL A 448 -14.07 -19.68 -5.60
CA VAL A 448 -13.88 -20.86 -4.72
C VAL A 448 -12.67 -21.72 -5.11
N ASN A 449 -12.14 -21.54 -6.30
CA ASN A 449 -10.97 -22.22 -6.82
C ASN A 449 -9.71 -21.35 -6.75
N ASP A 450 -9.74 -20.25 -6.00
CA ASP A 450 -8.68 -19.24 -5.89
C ASP A 450 -8.29 -18.54 -7.22
N HIS A 451 -9.15 -18.62 -8.25
CA HIS A 451 -8.94 -17.87 -9.48
C HIS A 451 -9.18 -16.39 -9.23
N VAL A 452 -8.17 -15.60 -9.52
CA VAL A 452 -8.24 -14.12 -9.43
C VAL A 452 -8.98 -13.58 -10.65
N SER A 453 -9.94 -12.71 -10.42
CA SER A 453 -10.68 -12.01 -11.47
C SER A 453 -10.91 -10.55 -11.11
N THR A 454 -11.07 -9.70 -12.11
CA THR A 454 -11.37 -8.28 -11.89
C THR A 454 -12.73 -8.08 -11.24
N GLN A 455 -12.82 -7.09 -10.36
CA GLN A 455 -14.06 -6.70 -9.69
C GLN A 455 -14.26 -5.19 -9.79
N SER A 456 -15.32 -4.76 -10.46
CA SER A 456 -15.76 -3.37 -10.45
C SER A 456 -16.86 -3.16 -9.41
N ILE A 457 -16.75 -2.05 -8.66
CA ILE A 457 -17.71 -1.67 -7.62
C ILE A 457 -18.07 -0.21 -7.84
N ILE A 458 -19.37 0.10 -7.86
CA ILE A 458 -19.89 1.47 -7.94
C ILE A 458 -20.90 1.66 -6.83
N GLU A 459 -20.68 2.62 -5.94
CA GLU A 459 -21.51 2.86 -4.76
C GLU A 459 -21.90 4.34 -4.63
N PRO A 460 -22.99 4.79 -5.27
CA PRO A 460 -23.64 6.05 -4.92
C PRO A 460 -24.42 5.90 -3.61
N LYS A 461 -24.20 6.79 -2.66
CA LYS A 461 -24.92 6.80 -1.37
C LYS A 461 -25.11 8.19 -0.79
N ALA A 462 -26.21 8.38 -0.10
CA ALA A 462 -26.46 9.51 0.77
C ALA A 462 -26.21 9.11 2.23
N VAL A 463 -25.41 9.87 2.94
CA VAL A 463 -25.03 9.61 4.34
C VAL A 463 -25.47 10.78 5.19
N PHE A 464 -26.25 10.48 6.23
CA PHE A 464 -26.66 11.42 7.27
C PHE A 464 -25.71 11.30 8.46
N ILE A 465 -25.21 12.42 8.96
CA ILE A 465 -24.21 12.47 10.02
C ILE A 465 -24.71 13.36 11.16
N ALA A 466 -24.79 12.80 12.35
CA ALA A 466 -24.96 13.53 13.60
C ALA A 466 -23.60 13.67 14.28
N ARG A 467 -23.15 14.90 14.51
CA ARG A 467 -21.92 15.22 15.24
C ARG A 467 -22.24 15.59 16.67
N PHE A 468 -21.40 15.17 17.63
CA PHE A 468 -21.57 15.47 19.07
C PHE A 468 -20.22 15.66 19.77
#